data_a298e689479c6e3d8384faa2b65861f7
#
_entry.id   a298e689479c6e3d8384faa2b65861f7
#
_cell.length_a   1.000
_cell.length_b   1.000
_cell.length_c   1.000
_cell.angle_alpha   90.00
_cell.angle_beta   90.00
_cell.angle_gamma   90.00
#
_symmetry.space_group_name_H-M   'P 1'
#
loop_
_entity.id
_entity.type
_entity.pdbx_description
1 polymer ?
#
loop_
_entity_poly.entity_id
_entity_poly.type
_entity_poly.pdbx_seq_one_letter_code
_entity_poly.pdbx_strand_id
1 'polypeptide(L)'
;MILEIPKNAETILHILEKAGYEAYVVGGCVRDSILGRSPDDWDITTSAKPEQVKALFHRTVDTGLQHGTVTVLMEKEGYEVTTYRVDGEYEDGRHPKEVTFTASLKEDLKRRDFTINAMAYNPSSGLVDLFGGLEDIERKIIRCVGNPLERFTEDALRIMRAVRFSAQLGFAIEEETRKALKVLAPNLKHVSAERIQVELVKLLMSPHPDYLRVAYEAGITAEFLPEFDACMTTSQNTPHHCYTVGEHILHSLCHVRADKVLRITMLLHDIGKPVVRKTDENGRDHFKMHGIAGEKMAAQILRCLLYTSDA
;
A
#
# COMPACT_ATOMS: atom_id res chain seq x y z
N MET A 1 9.28 -23.95 9.62
CA MET A 1 9.70 -23.16 8.41
C MET A 1 10.97 -22.41 8.79
N ILE A 2 11.99 -22.46 7.96
CA ILE A 2 13.22 -21.67 8.14
C ILE A 2 13.23 -20.61 7.03
N LEU A 3 13.33 -19.35 7.43
CA LEU A 3 13.47 -18.23 6.49
C LEU A 3 14.93 -17.78 6.48
N GLU A 4 15.45 -17.52 5.28
CA GLU A 4 16.77 -16.92 5.12
C GLU A 4 16.66 -15.42 5.35
N ILE A 5 17.37 -14.91 6.35
CA ILE A 5 17.42 -13.48 6.66
C ILE A 5 18.85 -12.95 6.44
N PRO A 6 19.05 -11.67 6.09
CA PRO A 6 20.36 -11.09 5.93
C PRO A 6 21.19 -11.18 7.21
N LYS A 7 22.49 -11.45 7.07
CA LYS A 7 23.42 -11.54 8.18
C LYS A 7 23.41 -10.32 9.11
N ASN A 8 23.24 -9.12 8.55
CA ASN A 8 23.15 -7.89 9.32
C ASN A 8 21.89 -7.85 10.18
N ALA A 9 20.72 -8.26 9.62
CA ALA A 9 19.48 -8.36 10.38
C ALA A 9 19.61 -9.42 11.51
N GLU A 10 20.17 -10.60 11.21
CA GLU A 10 20.43 -11.63 12.20
C GLU A 10 21.35 -11.13 13.34
N THR A 11 22.38 -10.36 13.00
CA THR A 11 23.28 -9.74 13.98
C THR A 11 22.53 -8.78 14.89
N ILE A 12 21.62 -7.96 14.34
CA ILE A 12 20.80 -7.02 15.14
C ILE A 12 19.90 -7.81 16.10
N LEU A 13 19.21 -8.85 15.62
CA LEU A 13 18.36 -9.71 16.47
C LEU A 13 19.19 -10.30 17.62
N HIS A 14 20.35 -10.86 17.31
CA HIS A 14 21.21 -11.48 18.32
C HIS A 14 21.71 -10.49 19.38
N ILE A 15 22.08 -9.25 19.00
CA ILE A 15 22.51 -8.22 19.94
C ILE A 15 21.37 -7.86 20.89
N LEU A 16 20.15 -7.69 20.37
CA LEU A 16 18.97 -7.39 21.19
C LEU A 16 18.64 -8.52 22.16
N GLU A 17 18.64 -9.78 21.67
CA GLU A 17 18.37 -10.96 22.49
C GLU A 17 19.44 -11.15 23.58
N LYS A 18 20.72 -10.96 23.26
CA LYS A 18 21.81 -11.05 24.23
C LYS A 18 21.69 -9.98 25.32
N ALA A 19 21.07 -8.85 25.05
CA ALA A 19 20.76 -7.78 26.00
C ALA A 19 19.46 -8.07 26.79
N GLY A 20 18.78 -9.19 26.55
CA GLY A 20 17.57 -9.63 27.25
C GLY A 20 16.26 -9.11 26.66
N TYR A 21 16.26 -8.60 25.43
CA TYR A 21 15.07 -8.14 24.73
C TYR A 21 14.58 -9.15 23.69
N GLU A 22 13.27 -9.21 23.51
CA GLU A 22 12.71 -9.91 22.35
C GLU A 22 12.98 -9.11 21.07
N ALA A 23 13.27 -9.79 19.97
CA ALA A 23 13.45 -9.17 18.66
C ALA A 23 13.04 -10.10 17.54
N TYR A 24 12.37 -9.58 16.52
CA TYR A 24 11.89 -10.32 15.34
C TYR A 24 12.01 -9.47 14.09
N VAL A 25 12.31 -10.09 12.95
CA VAL A 25 11.96 -9.46 11.66
C VAL A 25 10.45 -9.58 11.46
N VAL A 26 9.81 -8.59 10.82
CA VAL A 26 8.35 -8.46 10.86
C VAL A 26 7.77 -7.84 9.59
N GLY A 27 6.57 -8.24 9.23
CA GLY A 27 5.81 -7.54 8.19
C GLY A 27 6.13 -7.99 6.78
N GLY A 28 6.42 -7.02 5.90
CA GLY A 28 6.62 -7.27 4.47
C GLY A 28 7.72 -8.26 4.16
N CYS A 29 8.85 -8.17 4.86
CA CYS A 29 9.99 -9.08 4.64
C CYS A 29 9.64 -10.53 4.98
N VAL A 30 8.89 -10.79 6.04
CA VAL A 30 8.44 -12.14 6.41
C VAL A 30 7.51 -12.71 5.35
N ARG A 31 6.50 -11.93 4.94
CA ARG A 31 5.58 -12.31 3.86
C ARG A 31 6.33 -12.61 2.55
N ASP A 32 7.21 -11.73 2.12
CA ASP A 32 7.89 -11.88 0.83
C ASP A 32 8.86 -13.06 0.86
N SER A 33 9.56 -13.31 1.98
CA SER A 33 10.37 -14.52 2.17
C SER A 33 9.53 -15.81 2.09
N ILE A 34 8.34 -15.84 2.70
CA ILE A 34 7.41 -16.98 2.61
C ILE A 34 6.97 -17.21 1.15
N LEU A 35 6.75 -16.14 0.38
CA LEU A 35 6.38 -16.19 -1.03
C LEU A 35 7.56 -16.48 -1.97
N GLY A 36 8.78 -16.68 -1.45
CA GLY A 36 9.99 -16.88 -2.26
C GLY A 36 10.41 -15.63 -3.05
N ARG A 37 10.03 -14.44 -2.59
CA ARG A 37 10.44 -13.15 -3.13
C ARG A 37 11.60 -12.59 -2.32
N SER A 38 12.46 -11.79 -2.94
CA SER A 38 13.48 -11.04 -2.22
C SER A 38 12.86 -9.79 -1.61
N PRO A 39 12.87 -9.62 -0.28
CA PRO A 39 12.42 -8.39 0.36
C PRO A 39 13.33 -7.22 0.01
N ASP A 40 12.73 -6.04 -0.20
CA ASP A 40 13.47 -4.79 -0.41
C ASP A 40 14.02 -4.24 0.92
N ASP A 41 13.22 -4.31 1.98
CA ASP A 41 13.51 -3.77 3.31
C ASP A 41 13.29 -4.85 4.38
N TRP A 42 14.08 -4.79 5.46
CA TRP A 42 14.00 -5.69 6.60
C TRP A 42 13.67 -4.93 7.88
N ASP A 43 12.39 -4.89 8.20
CA ASP A 43 11.90 -4.27 9.44
C ASP A 43 12.10 -5.20 10.63
N ILE A 44 12.55 -4.64 11.75
CA ILE A 44 12.72 -5.35 13.02
C ILE A 44 11.79 -4.74 14.05
N THR A 45 11.14 -5.60 14.84
CA THR A 45 10.36 -5.17 15.99
C THR A 45 10.92 -5.80 17.28
N THR A 46 10.90 -5.04 18.39
CA THR A 46 11.56 -5.44 19.64
C THR A 46 10.83 -4.96 20.88
N SER A 47 11.04 -5.63 22.01
CA SER A 47 10.61 -5.15 23.32
C SER A 47 11.51 -4.05 23.90
N ALA A 48 12.71 -3.81 23.31
CA ALA A 48 13.61 -2.74 23.70
C ALA A 48 13.03 -1.37 23.37
N LYS A 49 13.12 -0.40 24.27
CA LYS A 49 12.75 0.99 24.02
C LYS A 49 13.79 1.69 23.13
N PRO A 50 13.44 2.80 22.46
CA PRO A 50 14.36 3.47 21.54
C PRO A 50 15.72 3.81 22.16
N GLU A 51 15.75 4.29 23.40
CA GLU A 51 16.97 4.64 24.11
C GLU A 51 17.84 3.40 24.38
N GLN A 52 17.20 2.24 24.64
CA GLN A 52 17.89 0.98 24.86
C GLN A 52 18.48 0.46 23.54
N VAL A 53 17.75 0.57 22.43
CA VAL A 53 18.28 0.26 21.10
C VAL A 53 19.50 1.14 20.81
N LYS A 54 19.40 2.46 21.01
CA LYS A 54 20.51 3.39 20.79
C LYS A 54 21.74 3.08 21.66
N ALA A 55 21.55 2.59 22.88
CA ALA A 55 22.65 2.21 23.77
C ALA A 55 23.40 0.93 23.31
N LEU A 56 22.76 0.06 22.54
CA LEU A 56 23.32 -1.20 22.07
C LEU A 56 24.08 -1.08 20.74
N PHE A 57 23.80 -0.04 19.95
CA PHE A 57 24.37 0.10 18.61
C PHE A 57 25.16 1.40 18.47
N HIS A 58 26.36 1.32 17.89
CA HIS A 58 27.25 2.47 17.73
C HIS A 58 26.75 3.53 16.75
N ARG A 59 25.97 3.13 15.74
CA ARG A 59 25.51 4.01 14.67
C ARG A 59 23.99 3.87 14.50
N THR A 60 23.27 4.88 14.93
CA THR A 60 21.82 4.95 14.83
C THR A 60 21.38 6.31 14.29
N VAL A 61 20.22 6.33 13.63
CA VAL A 61 19.56 7.54 13.14
C VAL A 61 18.14 7.60 13.71
N ASP A 62 17.76 8.75 14.23
CA ASP A 62 16.43 8.99 14.80
C ASP A 62 15.41 9.27 13.69
N THR A 63 14.90 8.21 13.05
CA THR A 63 13.97 8.32 11.93
C THR A 63 12.51 8.45 12.34
N GLY A 64 12.17 8.09 13.58
CA GLY A 64 10.79 8.10 14.05
C GLY A 64 10.67 7.87 15.56
N LEU A 65 11.50 8.53 16.40
CA LEU A 65 11.54 8.36 17.86
C LEU A 65 10.17 8.49 18.51
N GLN A 66 9.38 9.47 18.09
CA GLN A 66 8.02 9.68 18.58
C GLN A 66 7.08 8.48 18.31
N HIS A 67 7.43 7.64 17.35
CA HIS A 67 6.71 6.42 17.01
C HIS A 67 7.44 5.14 17.43
N GLY A 68 8.54 5.29 18.18
CA GLY A 68 9.31 4.17 18.69
C GLY A 68 10.29 3.55 17.69
N THR A 69 10.59 4.21 16.56
CA THR A 69 11.48 3.69 15.52
C THR A 69 12.84 4.36 15.56
N VAL A 70 13.89 3.53 15.49
CA VAL A 70 15.29 3.92 15.35
C VAL A 70 15.88 3.15 14.19
N THR A 71 16.55 3.82 13.26
CA THR A 71 17.30 3.13 12.20
C THR A 71 18.70 2.78 12.70
N VAL A 72 19.01 1.50 12.74
CA VAL A 72 20.33 0.96 13.04
C VAL A 72 21.11 0.86 11.74
N LEU A 73 22.29 1.49 11.68
CA LEU A 73 23.16 1.44 10.51
C LEU A 73 24.19 0.32 10.65
N MET A 74 24.06 -0.71 9.81
CA MET A 74 25.00 -1.81 9.70
C MET A 74 25.74 -1.72 8.37
N GLU A 75 27.06 -1.53 8.39
CA GLU A 75 27.86 -1.28 7.20
C GLU A 75 27.36 -0.08 6.38
N LYS A 76 26.66 -0.32 5.26
CA LYS A 76 26.08 0.71 4.37
C LYS A 76 24.56 0.66 4.33
N GLU A 77 23.94 -0.22 5.12
CA GLU A 77 22.49 -0.47 5.12
C GLU A 77 21.86 0.04 6.41
N GLY A 78 20.62 0.51 6.30
CA GLY A 78 19.79 0.94 7.44
C GLY A 78 18.71 -0.09 7.71
N TYR A 79 18.56 -0.47 8.97
CA TYR A 79 17.51 -1.37 9.45
C TYR A 79 16.60 -0.62 10.41
N GLU A 80 15.31 -0.55 10.11
CA GLU A 80 14.33 0.07 11.00
C GLU A 80 14.04 -0.89 12.17
N VAL A 81 14.36 -0.44 13.38
CA VAL A 81 14.09 -1.16 14.63
C VAL A 81 13.02 -0.42 15.39
N THR A 82 11.83 -1.01 15.49
CA THR A 82 10.65 -0.41 16.12
C THR A 82 10.33 -1.10 17.44
N THR A 83 10.17 -0.33 18.49
CA THR A 83 9.70 -0.82 19.79
C THR A 83 8.24 -1.30 19.69
N TYR A 84 7.91 -2.44 20.32
CA TYR A 84 6.52 -2.90 20.43
C TYR A 84 5.63 -1.80 21.00
N ARG A 85 4.51 -1.57 20.34
CA ARG A 85 3.61 -0.49 20.74
C ARG A 85 2.14 -0.84 20.57
N VAL A 86 1.34 -0.15 21.33
CA VAL A 86 -0.11 -0.04 21.15
C VAL A 86 -0.38 1.37 20.67
N ASP A 87 -1.06 1.51 19.57
CA ASP A 87 -1.49 2.81 19.07
C ASP A 87 -2.73 3.24 19.88
N GLY A 88 -2.73 4.46 20.41
CA GLY A 88 -3.86 5.08 21.09
C GLY A 88 -4.97 5.49 20.12
N GLU A 89 -5.93 6.31 20.59
CA GLU A 89 -6.97 6.86 19.72
C GLU A 89 -6.36 7.71 18.61
N TYR A 90 -6.90 7.57 17.39
CA TYR A 90 -6.51 8.33 16.22
C TYR A 90 -7.40 9.58 16.11
N GLU A 91 -6.80 10.78 16.11
CA GLU A 91 -7.55 12.04 15.99
C GLU A 91 -7.73 12.49 14.53
N ASP A 92 -6.71 12.28 13.73
CA ASP A 92 -6.61 12.80 12.35
C ASP A 92 -6.72 11.69 11.28
N GLY A 93 -7.10 10.47 11.69
CA GLY A 93 -7.13 9.30 10.79
C GLY A 93 -5.76 8.87 10.27
N ARG A 94 -4.66 9.26 10.97
CA ARG A 94 -3.28 8.91 10.58
C ARG A 94 -2.39 8.59 11.76
N HIS A 95 -2.36 9.49 12.75
CA HIS A 95 -1.44 9.37 13.86
C HIS A 95 -2.23 9.07 15.14
N PRO A 96 -1.81 8.06 15.92
CA PRO A 96 -2.34 7.92 17.25
C PRO A 96 -1.92 9.14 18.07
N LYS A 97 -2.82 9.68 18.89
CA LYS A 97 -2.55 10.77 19.85
C LYS A 97 -1.35 10.47 20.73
N GLU A 98 -1.30 9.23 21.17
CA GLU A 98 -0.23 8.71 22.02
C GLU A 98 0.16 7.32 21.56
N VAL A 99 1.45 7.05 21.62
CA VAL A 99 2.02 5.73 21.41
C VAL A 99 2.44 5.20 22.77
N THR A 100 1.83 4.10 23.18
CA THR A 100 2.21 3.43 24.42
C THR A 100 3.09 2.22 24.11
N PHE A 101 4.32 2.20 24.61
CA PHE A 101 5.19 1.05 24.46
C PHE A 101 4.69 -0.12 25.29
N THR A 102 4.73 -1.31 24.72
CA THR A 102 4.32 -2.56 25.37
C THR A 102 5.45 -3.58 25.32
N ALA A 103 5.40 -4.58 26.18
CA ALA A 103 6.30 -5.74 26.08
C ALA A 103 5.68 -6.90 25.27
N SER A 104 4.47 -6.70 24.72
CA SER A 104 3.72 -7.76 24.05
C SER A 104 3.86 -7.68 22.53
N LEU A 105 4.55 -8.62 21.92
CA LEU A 105 4.59 -8.82 20.47
C LEU A 105 3.17 -8.95 19.88
N LYS A 106 2.26 -9.64 20.58
CA LYS A 106 0.87 -9.80 20.13
C LYS A 106 0.17 -8.47 19.91
N GLU A 107 0.32 -7.51 20.82
CA GLU A 107 -0.29 -6.18 20.68
C GLU A 107 0.34 -5.40 19.52
N ASP A 108 1.67 -5.52 19.31
CA ASP A 108 2.33 -4.89 18.16
C ASP A 108 1.86 -5.48 16.82
N LEU A 109 1.68 -6.79 16.75
CA LEU A 109 1.15 -7.43 15.54
C LEU A 109 -0.33 -7.10 15.30
N LYS A 110 -1.14 -6.97 16.37
CA LYS A 110 -2.57 -6.68 16.30
C LYS A 110 -2.89 -5.32 15.67
N ARG A 111 -2.05 -4.30 15.85
CA ARG A 111 -2.25 -2.96 15.28
C ARG A 111 -1.94 -2.87 13.78
N ARG A 112 -1.36 -3.92 13.17
CA ARG A 112 -0.98 -3.93 11.76
C ARG A 112 -2.21 -3.99 10.85
N ASP A 113 -1.99 -3.66 9.58
CA ASP A 113 -3.06 -3.53 8.58
C ASP A 113 -3.68 -4.89 8.20
N PHE A 114 -2.86 -5.81 7.68
CA PHE A 114 -3.32 -7.08 7.13
C PHE A 114 -2.62 -8.27 7.77
N THR A 115 -3.33 -9.40 7.85
CA THR A 115 -2.83 -10.66 8.44
C THR A 115 -1.50 -11.10 7.84
N ILE A 116 -1.35 -10.97 6.51
CA ILE A 116 -0.14 -11.31 5.76
C ILE A 116 1.08 -10.44 6.12
N ASN A 117 0.86 -9.28 6.76
CA ASN A 117 1.89 -8.37 7.26
C ASN A 117 2.00 -8.39 8.79
N ALA A 118 1.17 -9.20 9.47
CA ALA A 118 1.13 -9.34 10.93
C ALA A 118 1.82 -10.64 11.40
N MET A 119 2.86 -11.04 10.72
CA MET A 119 3.72 -12.17 11.05
C MET A 119 5.10 -11.68 11.43
N ALA A 120 5.72 -12.35 12.39
CA ALA A 120 7.07 -12.08 12.85
C ALA A 120 7.92 -13.35 12.79
N TYR A 121 9.21 -13.22 12.57
CA TYR A 121 10.12 -14.37 12.52
C TYR A 121 11.43 -14.07 13.23
N ASN A 122 11.91 -15.06 13.95
CA ASN A 122 13.26 -15.08 14.52
C ASN A 122 13.87 -16.46 14.33
N PRO A 123 15.16 -16.59 13.96
CA PRO A 123 15.80 -17.88 13.74
C PRO A 123 15.75 -18.83 14.94
N SER A 124 15.76 -18.29 16.17
CA SER A 124 15.77 -19.08 17.41
C SER A 124 14.38 -19.58 17.83
N SER A 125 13.32 -18.79 17.59
CA SER A 125 11.94 -19.10 18.01
C SER A 125 11.00 -19.48 16.86
N GLY A 126 11.43 -19.26 15.60
CA GLY A 126 10.66 -19.59 14.42
C GLY A 126 9.65 -18.50 14.03
N LEU A 127 8.65 -18.91 13.23
CA LEU A 127 7.58 -18.05 12.76
C LEU A 127 6.50 -17.87 13.84
N VAL A 128 6.13 -16.62 14.09
CA VAL A 128 5.00 -16.23 14.95
C VAL A 128 3.90 -15.67 14.05
N ASP A 129 2.82 -16.43 13.93
CA ASP A 129 1.60 -16.08 13.21
C ASP A 129 0.39 -16.21 14.13
N LEU A 130 -0.07 -15.09 14.67
CA LEU A 130 -1.18 -15.05 15.64
C LEU A 130 -2.52 -14.70 14.99
N PHE A 131 -2.52 -14.31 13.71
CA PHE A 131 -3.69 -13.78 13.02
C PHE A 131 -4.03 -14.52 11.72
N GLY A 132 -3.36 -15.66 11.46
CA GLY A 132 -3.64 -16.51 10.30
C GLY A 132 -3.07 -15.97 8.98
N GLY A 133 -1.97 -15.23 9.04
CA GLY A 133 -1.32 -14.67 7.86
C GLY A 133 -0.79 -15.73 6.90
N LEU A 134 -0.28 -16.86 7.42
CA LEU A 134 0.19 -17.98 6.60
C LEU A 134 -0.96 -18.63 5.82
N GLU A 135 -2.10 -18.87 6.45
CA GLU A 135 -3.29 -19.40 5.79
C GLU A 135 -3.80 -18.45 4.72
N ASP A 136 -3.82 -17.14 4.99
CA ASP A 136 -4.26 -16.12 4.01
C ASP A 136 -3.26 -16.01 2.83
N ILE A 137 -1.97 -16.22 3.04
CA ILE A 137 -0.99 -16.33 1.94
C ILE A 137 -1.28 -17.56 1.07
N GLU A 138 -1.52 -18.73 1.67
CA GLU A 138 -1.84 -19.96 0.95
C GLU A 138 -3.13 -19.83 0.12
N ARG A 139 -4.14 -19.16 0.71
CA ARG A 139 -5.43 -18.88 0.06
C ARG A 139 -5.39 -17.70 -0.92
N LYS A 140 -4.28 -16.96 -0.95
CA LYS A 140 -4.13 -15.73 -1.76
C LYS A 140 -5.18 -14.67 -1.40
N ILE A 141 -5.29 -14.34 -0.13
CA ILE A 141 -6.29 -13.43 0.42
C ILE A 141 -5.61 -12.24 1.11
N ILE A 142 -6.15 -11.03 0.91
CA ILE A 142 -5.86 -9.83 1.68
C ILE A 142 -6.98 -9.66 2.70
N ARG A 143 -6.67 -9.85 3.98
CA ARG A 143 -7.59 -9.72 5.10
C ARG A 143 -7.04 -8.74 6.13
N CYS A 144 -7.88 -7.85 6.65
CA CYS A 144 -7.53 -6.99 7.78
C CYS A 144 -7.26 -7.81 9.05
N VAL A 145 -6.34 -7.33 9.89
CA VAL A 145 -6.19 -7.83 11.26
C VAL A 145 -7.36 -7.34 12.09
N GLY A 146 -8.15 -8.25 12.65
CA GLY A 146 -9.33 -7.91 13.46
C GLY A 146 -10.48 -7.32 12.63
N ASN A 147 -11.12 -6.26 13.13
CA ASN A 147 -12.28 -5.65 12.49
C ASN A 147 -11.86 -4.67 11.37
N PRO A 148 -12.24 -4.90 10.09
CA PRO A 148 -11.85 -4.02 8.99
C PRO A 148 -12.37 -2.58 9.13
N LEU A 149 -13.58 -2.39 9.68
CA LEU A 149 -14.13 -1.04 9.88
C LEU A 149 -13.28 -0.23 10.87
N GLU A 150 -12.84 -0.85 11.95
CA GLU A 150 -11.95 -0.21 12.92
C GLU A 150 -10.59 0.12 12.26
N ARG A 151 -9.98 -0.86 11.58
CA ARG A 151 -8.66 -0.70 10.93
C ARG A 151 -8.65 0.43 9.90
N PHE A 152 -9.70 0.59 9.09
CA PHE A 152 -9.77 1.65 8.08
C PHE A 152 -10.20 3.00 8.67
N THR A 153 -10.88 3.01 9.81
CA THR A 153 -11.18 4.25 10.54
C THR A 153 -9.92 4.81 11.22
N GLU A 154 -9.04 3.95 11.73
CA GLU A 154 -7.76 4.36 12.33
C GLU A 154 -6.83 5.04 11.31
N ASP A 155 -6.62 4.42 10.16
CA ASP A 155 -5.84 4.99 9.05
C ASP A 155 -6.51 4.65 7.72
N ALA A 156 -7.17 5.64 7.14
CA ALA A 156 -7.88 5.49 5.88
C ALA A 156 -6.95 5.14 4.70
N LEU A 157 -5.64 5.41 4.79
CA LEU A 157 -4.69 4.96 3.76
C LEU A 157 -4.65 3.44 3.63
N ARG A 158 -4.99 2.69 4.68
CA ARG A 158 -5.09 1.22 4.62
C ARG A 158 -6.08 0.75 3.54
N ILE A 159 -7.06 1.58 3.18
CA ILE A 159 -7.99 1.34 2.07
C ILE A 159 -7.22 1.22 0.74
N MET A 160 -6.37 2.21 0.43
CA MET A 160 -5.49 2.17 -0.76
C MET A 160 -4.47 1.03 -0.68
N ARG A 161 -3.93 0.78 0.50
CA ARG A 161 -2.97 -0.32 0.74
C ARG A 161 -3.58 -1.69 0.46
N ALA A 162 -4.87 -1.92 0.79
CA ALA A 162 -5.58 -3.18 0.48
C ALA A 162 -5.59 -3.44 -1.03
N VAL A 163 -5.98 -2.46 -1.82
CA VAL A 163 -6.01 -2.58 -3.29
C VAL A 163 -4.60 -2.73 -3.86
N ARG A 164 -3.64 -1.95 -3.35
CA ARG A 164 -2.24 -2.05 -3.78
C ARG A 164 -1.65 -3.43 -3.50
N PHE A 165 -1.83 -4.00 -2.30
CA PHE A 165 -1.34 -5.34 -1.99
C PHE A 165 -2.04 -6.41 -2.84
N SER A 166 -3.35 -6.27 -3.06
CA SER A 166 -4.09 -7.12 -3.98
C SER A 166 -3.46 -7.11 -5.38
N ALA A 167 -3.13 -5.93 -5.91
CA ALA A 167 -2.48 -5.77 -7.22
C ALA A 167 -1.03 -6.30 -7.24
N GLN A 168 -0.25 -6.07 -6.19
CA GLN A 168 1.15 -6.52 -6.14
C GLN A 168 1.30 -8.03 -5.99
N LEU A 169 0.38 -8.66 -5.28
CA LEU A 169 0.44 -10.09 -4.96
C LEU A 169 -0.44 -10.95 -5.87
N GLY A 170 -1.40 -10.34 -6.58
CA GLY A 170 -2.44 -11.05 -7.32
C GLY A 170 -3.42 -11.77 -6.38
N PHE A 171 -3.65 -11.23 -5.18
CA PHE A 171 -4.51 -11.82 -4.15
C PHE A 171 -5.89 -11.17 -4.16
N ALA A 172 -6.93 -11.95 -3.87
CA ALA A 172 -8.28 -11.44 -3.68
C ALA A 172 -8.40 -10.72 -2.33
N ILE A 173 -9.25 -9.69 -2.27
CA ILE A 173 -9.58 -9.05 -0.99
C ILE A 173 -10.73 -9.83 -0.35
N GLU A 174 -10.55 -10.18 0.91
CA GLU A 174 -11.56 -10.89 1.71
C GLU A 174 -12.87 -10.10 1.79
N GLU A 175 -14.02 -10.80 1.85
CA GLU A 175 -15.33 -10.20 1.65
C GLU A 175 -15.69 -9.11 2.68
N GLU A 176 -15.43 -9.34 3.98
CA GLU A 176 -15.73 -8.33 5.01
C GLU A 176 -14.77 -7.13 4.90
N THR A 177 -13.51 -7.39 4.55
CA THR A 177 -12.52 -6.34 4.23
C THR A 177 -12.99 -5.53 3.03
N ARG A 178 -13.50 -6.19 1.97
CA ARG A 178 -14.02 -5.53 0.76
C ARG A 178 -15.28 -4.69 1.02
N LYS A 179 -16.18 -5.17 1.87
CA LYS A 179 -17.35 -4.38 2.30
C LYS A 179 -16.94 -3.12 3.05
N ALA A 180 -15.96 -3.24 3.95
CA ALA A 180 -15.46 -2.11 4.71
C ALA A 180 -14.76 -1.06 3.79
N LEU A 181 -14.07 -1.50 2.72
CA LEU A 181 -13.52 -0.57 1.71
C LEU A 181 -14.61 0.34 1.15
N LYS A 182 -15.75 -0.24 0.71
CA LYS A 182 -16.87 0.53 0.14
C LYS A 182 -17.48 1.51 1.12
N VAL A 183 -17.64 1.09 2.37
CA VAL A 183 -18.26 1.93 3.41
C VAL A 183 -17.35 3.10 3.78
N LEU A 184 -16.03 2.87 3.83
CA LEU A 184 -15.06 3.85 4.34
C LEU A 184 -14.23 4.54 3.26
N ALA A 185 -14.44 4.25 1.97
CA ALA A 185 -13.80 4.96 0.86
C ALA A 185 -13.87 6.50 1.00
N PRO A 186 -15.01 7.12 1.42
CA PRO A 186 -15.08 8.57 1.60
C PRO A 186 -14.11 9.16 2.63
N ASN A 187 -13.54 8.34 3.52
CA ASN A 187 -12.55 8.80 4.49
C ASN A 187 -11.19 9.12 3.83
N LEU A 188 -10.95 8.67 2.60
CA LEU A 188 -9.74 9.02 1.85
C LEU A 188 -9.57 10.53 1.63
N LYS A 189 -10.65 11.32 1.65
CA LYS A 189 -10.59 12.78 1.61
C LYS A 189 -9.75 13.40 2.74
N HIS A 190 -9.52 12.66 3.83
CA HIS A 190 -8.70 13.09 4.96
C HIS A 190 -7.23 12.65 4.83
N VAL A 191 -6.90 11.85 3.82
CA VAL A 191 -5.54 11.40 3.55
C VAL A 191 -4.83 12.40 2.64
N SER A 192 -3.59 12.74 2.95
CA SER A 192 -2.83 13.67 2.11
C SER A 192 -2.55 13.10 0.71
N ALA A 193 -2.50 13.98 -0.28
CA ALA A 193 -2.30 13.61 -1.69
C ALA A 193 -0.99 12.84 -1.91
N GLU A 194 0.09 13.19 -1.17
CA GLU A 194 1.38 12.50 -1.24
C GLU A 194 1.27 11.02 -0.85
N ARG A 195 0.50 10.73 0.21
CA ARG A 195 0.31 9.35 0.67
C ARG A 195 -0.51 8.56 -0.35
N ILE A 196 -1.58 9.14 -0.91
CA ILE A 196 -2.40 8.53 -1.97
C ILE A 196 -1.54 8.27 -3.21
N GLN A 197 -0.74 9.25 -3.63
CA GLN A 197 0.16 9.15 -4.77
C GLN A 197 1.13 7.97 -4.65
N VAL A 198 1.76 7.80 -3.49
CA VAL A 198 2.71 6.70 -3.26
C VAL A 198 2.03 5.33 -3.44
N GLU A 199 0.84 5.16 -2.88
CA GLU A 199 0.09 3.89 -3.00
C GLU A 199 -0.41 3.68 -4.44
N LEU A 200 -0.90 4.72 -5.12
CA LEU A 200 -1.32 4.67 -6.52
C LEU A 200 -0.16 4.28 -7.45
N VAL A 201 1.01 4.90 -7.28
CA VAL A 201 2.19 4.56 -8.09
C VAL A 201 2.59 3.11 -7.87
N LYS A 202 2.65 2.64 -6.62
CA LYS A 202 2.96 1.23 -6.31
C LYS A 202 1.94 0.27 -6.91
N LEU A 203 0.66 0.65 -6.95
CA LEU A 203 -0.39 -0.13 -7.63
C LEU A 203 -0.13 -0.17 -9.13
N LEU A 204 0.08 0.98 -9.77
CA LEU A 204 0.33 1.06 -11.21
C LEU A 204 1.59 0.30 -11.64
N MET A 205 2.64 0.31 -10.81
CA MET A 205 3.90 -0.40 -11.06
C MET A 205 3.83 -1.91 -10.76
N SER A 206 2.71 -2.38 -10.24
CA SER A 206 2.50 -3.79 -9.89
C SER A 206 2.34 -4.69 -11.12
N PRO A 207 2.40 -6.03 -10.96
CA PRO A 207 2.06 -6.98 -12.01
C PRO A 207 0.59 -6.90 -12.50
N HIS A 208 -0.32 -6.39 -11.65
CA HIS A 208 -1.75 -6.28 -11.94
C HIS A 208 -2.27 -4.84 -11.80
N PRO A 209 -1.83 -3.90 -12.68
CA PRO A 209 -2.28 -2.50 -12.60
C PRO A 209 -3.77 -2.33 -12.91
N ASP A 210 -4.38 -3.30 -13.60
CA ASP A 210 -5.82 -3.40 -13.87
C ASP A 210 -6.66 -3.59 -12.60
N TYR A 211 -6.05 -3.93 -11.45
CA TYR A 211 -6.74 -3.94 -10.16
C TYR A 211 -7.14 -2.52 -9.67
N LEU A 212 -6.77 -1.48 -10.41
CA LEU A 212 -7.41 -0.16 -10.27
C LEU A 212 -8.94 -0.25 -10.46
N ARG A 213 -9.45 -1.27 -11.17
CA ARG A 213 -10.87 -1.64 -11.23
C ARG A 213 -11.46 -1.89 -9.84
N VAL A 214 -10.74 -2.60 -8.97
CA VAL A 214 -11.19 -2.88 -7.59
C VAL A 214 -11.37 -1.57 -6.82
N ALA A 215 -10.46 -0.61 -7.02
CA ALA A 215 -10.60 0.73 -6.43
C ALA A 215 -11.84 1.47 -6.97
N TYR A 216 -12.11 1.40 -8.28
CA TYR A 216 -13.30 1.95 -8.89
C TYR A 216 -14.59 1.31 -8.33
N GLU A 217 -14.68 -0.01 -8.32
CA GLU A 217 -15.85 -0.75 -7.82
C GLU A 217 -16.15 -0.52 -6.34
N ALA A 218 -15.12 -0.15 -5.58
CA ALA A 218 -15.24 0.21 -4.16
C ALA A 218 -15.50 1.71 -3.93
N GLY A 219 -15.57 2.54 -4.98
CA GLY A 219 -15.75 3.99 -4.88
C GLY A 219 -14.52 4.75 -4.40
N ILE A 220 -13.36 4.09 -4.39
CA ILE A 220 -12.09 4.67 -3.92
C ILE A 220 -11.57 5.73 -4.91
N THR A 221 -11.64 5.45 -6.22
CA THR A 221 -11.17 6.37 -7.26
C THR A 221 -11.97 7.66 -7.31
N ALA A 222 -13.25 7.64 -6.93
CA ALA A 222 -14.10 8.82 -6.85
C ALA A 222 -13.54 9.91 -5.91
N GLU A 223 -12.75 9.52 -4.90
CA GLU A 223 -12.23 10.43 -3.89
C GLU A 223 -10.95 11.19 -4.33
N PHE A 224 -10.22 10.68 -5.34
CA PHE A 224 -8.96 11.31 -5.76
C PHE A 224 -8.74 11.36 -7.29
N LEU A 225 -9.53 10.63 -8.08
CA LEU A 225 -9.43 10.56 -9.55
C LEU A 225 -10.82 10.35 -10.20
N PRO A 226 -11.82 11.22 -9.93
CA PRO A 226 -13.18 11.07 -10.44
C PRO A 226 -13.26 11.08 -11.97
N GLU A 227 -12.28 11.64 -12.65
CA GLU A 227 -12.18 11.63 -14.11
C GLU A 227 -12.01 10.21 -14.66
N PHE A 228 -11.34 9.32 -13.92
CA PHE A 228 -11.24 7.91 -14.27
C PHE A 228 -12.62 7.22 -14.16
N ASP A 229 -13.41 7.56 -13.14
CA ASP A 229 -14.78 7.04 -12.99
C ASP A 229 -15.66 7.42 -14.16
N ALA A 230 -15.53 8.67 -14.66
CA ALA A 230 -16.19 9.11 -15.88
C ALA A 230 -15.74 8.26 -17.10
N CYS A 231 -14.45 7.90 -17.19
CA CYS A 231 -13.96 7.01 -18.24
C CYS A 231 -14.56 5.60 -18.14
N MET A 232 -14.71 5.05 -16.94
CA MET A 232 -15.28 3.71 -16.72
C MET A 232 -16.72 3.59 -17.21
N THR A 233 -17.49 4.69 -17.14
CA THR A 233 -18.89 4.72 -17.58
C THR A 233 -19.07 5.21 -19.02
N THR A 234 -18.01 5.70 -19.69
CA THR A 234 -18.09 6.23 -21.05
C THR A 234 -17.93 5.10 -22.08
N SER A 235 -19.01 4.80 -22.79
CA SER A 235 -18.99 3.88 -23.95
C SER A 235 -18.24 4.47 -25.14
N GLN A 236 -17.72 3.62 -26.02
CA GLN A 236 -17.11 4.01 -27.29
C GLN A 236 -17.86 3.28 -28.43
N ASN A 237 -19.04 3.79 -28.80
CA ASN A 237 -19.84 3.18 -29.85
C ASN A 237 -19.23 3.47 -31.23
N THR A 238 -18.15 2.78 -31.55
CA THR A 238 -17.45 2.83 -32.83
C THR A 238 -17.05 1.43 -33.28
N PRO A 239 -16.89 1.17 -34.59
CA PRO A 239 -16.50 -0.16 -35.09
C PRO A 239 -15.13 -0.65 -34.61
N HIS A 240 -14.31 0.23 -34.06
CA HIS A 240 -12.92 -0.04 -33.68
C HIS A 240 -12.72 -0.24 -32.18
N HIS A 241 -13.76 -0.04 -31.35
CA HIS A 241 -13.65 -0.14 -29.90
C HIS A 241 -14.70 -1.11 -29.35
N CYS A 242 -14.24 -2.06 -28.54
CA CYS A 242 -15.08 -3.04 -27.84
C CYS A 242 -15.18 -2.77 -26.33
N TYR A 243 -14.45 -1.79 -25.84
CA TYR A 243 -14.36 -1.43 -24.40
C TYR A 243 -14.92 -0.04 -24.16
N THR A 244 -15.36 0.23 -22.93
CA THR A 244 -15.49 1.62 -22.44
C THR A 244 -14.13 2.32 -22.46
N VAL A 245 -14.10 3.62 -22.30
CA VAL A 245 -12.82 4.37 -22.22
C VAL A 245 -11.99 3.87 -21.03
N GLY A 246 -12.60 3.67 -19.88
CA GLY A 246 -11.89 3.19 -18.69
C GLY A 246 -11.38 1.76 -18.82
N GLU A 247 -12.17 0.86 -19.41
CA GLU A 247 -11.72 -0.50 -19.72
C GLU A 247 -10.52 -0.49 -20.68
N HIS A 248 -10.54 0.38 -21.69
CA HIS A 248 -9.40 0.55 -22.59
C HIS A 248 -8.16 1.03 -21.84
N ILE A 249 -8.30 1.97 -20.90
CA ILE A 249 -7.20 2.44 -20.03
C ILE A 249 -6.62 1.27 -19.23
N LEU A 250 -7.47 0.47 -18.57
CA LEU A 250 -7.02 -0.69 -17.78
C LEU A 250 -6.26 -1.72 -18.63
N HIS A 251 -6.79 -2.03 -19.81
CA HIS A 251 -6.09 -2.89 -20.76
C HIS A 251 -4.74 -2.32 -21.20
N SER A 252 -4.68 -1.03 -21.51
CA SER A 252 -3.45 -0.36 -21.92
C SER A 252 -2.38 -0.41 -20.82
N LEU A 253 -2.77 -0.27 -19.57
CA LEU A 253 -1.86 -0.40 -18.42
C LEU A 253 -1.19 -1.76 -18.37
N CYS A 254 -1.90 -2.85 -18.66
CA CYS A 254 -1.34 -4.20 -18.65
C CYS A 254 -0.36 -4.48 -19.81
N HIS A 255 -0.47 -3.75 -20.92
CA HIS A 255 0.31 -4.00 -22.13
C HIS A 255 1.56 -3.13 -22.28
N VAL A 256 1.87 -2.30 -21.28
CA VAL A 256 3.10 -1.51 -21.25
C VAL A 256 3.99 -1.98 -20.10
N ARG A 257 5.31 -1.82 -20.29
CA ARG A 257 6.27 -2.16 -19.23
C ARG A 257 5.98 -1.38 -17.93
N ALA A 258 6.42 -1.93 -16.81
CA ALA A 258 6.31 -1.29 -15.50
C ALA A 258 7.35 -0.15 -15.37
N ASP A 259 7.01 0.98 -15.95
CA ASP A 259 7.73 2.24 -15.89
C ASP A 259 6.79 3.33 -15.39
N LYS A 260 7.20 4.11 -14.41
CA LYS A 260 6.34 5.09 -13.73
C LYS A 260 5.71 6.08 -14.71
N VAL A 261 6.52 6.69 -15.58
CA VAL A 261 6.06 7.70 -16.53
C VAL A 261 5.10 7.07 -17.53
N LEU A 262 5.46 5.90 -18.06
CA LEU A 262 4.66 5.20 -19.07
C LEU A 262 3.30 4.75 -18.49
N ARG A 263 3.27 4.19 -17.27
CA ARG A 263 2.03 3.75 -16.61
C ARG A 263 1.09 4.93 -16.28
N ILE A 264 1.65 6.06 -15.82
CA ILE A 264 0.87 7.28 -15.59
C ILE A 264 0.37 7.85 -16.92
N THR A 265 1.18 7.84 -17.97
CA THR A 265 0.76 8.25 -19.31
C THR A 265 -0.40 7.39 -19.80
N MET A 266 -0.34 6.08 -19.63
CA MET A 266 -1.43 5.18 -20.02
C MET A 266 -2.69 5.40 -19.17
N LEU A 267 -2.56 5.72 -17.89
CA LEU A 267 -3.71 6.06 -17.06
C LEU A 267 -4.44 7.31 -17.57
N LEU A 268 -3.70 8.30 -18.07
CA LEU A 268 -4.23 9.63 -18.41
C LEU A 268 -4.45 9.89 -19.90
N HIS A 269 -3.99 9.01 -20.83
CA HIS A 269 -3.96 9.31 -22.26
C HIS A 269 -5.36 9.59 -22.86
N ASP A 270 -6.37 8.95 -22.35
CA ASP A 270 -7.77 9.04 -22.83
C ASP A 270 -8.71 9.75 -21.84
N ILE A 271 -8.17 10.37 -20.79
CA ILE A 271 -8.93 10.99 -19.70
C ILE A 271 -9.85 12.12 -20.20
N GLY A 272 -9.53 12.72 -21.32
CA GLY A 272 -10.32 13.80 -21.96
C GLY A 272 -11.49 13.29 -22.81
N LYS A 273 -11.62 12.00 -23.09
CA LYS A 273 -12.70 11.48 -23.95
C LYS A 273 -14.09 11.74 -23.41
N PRO A 274 -14.40 11.53 -22.12
CA PRO A 274 -15.76 11.75 -21.59
C PRO A 274 -16.30 13.16 -21.84
N VAL A 275 -15.45 14.18 -21.70
CA VAL A 275 -15.87 15.60 -21.78
C VAL A 275 -16.05 16.10 -23.20
N VAL A 276 -15.50 15.43 -24.21
CA VAL A 276 -15.60 15.82 -25.63
C VAL A 276 -16.47 14.88 -26.45
N ARG A 277 -17.05 13.83 -25.84
CA ARG A 277 -17.89 12.86 -26.52
C ARG A 277 -19.07 13.53 -27.21
N LYS A 278 -19.27 13.21 -28.49
CA LYS A 278 -20.44 13.58 -29.26
C LYS A 278 -20.92 12.35 -30.02
N THR A 279 -22.21 12.04 -29.93
CA THR A 279 -22.84 10.97 -30.67
C THR A 279 -23.55 11.53 -31.90
N ASP A 280 -23.29 10.99 -33.08
CA ASP A 280 -23.96 11.43 -34.34
C ASP A 280 -25.36 10.82 -34.51
N GLU A 281 -26.04 11.19 -35.60
CA GLU A 281 -27.41 10.72 -35.90
C GLU A 281 -27.51 9.20 -36.10
N ASN A 282 -26.38 8.53 -36.39
CA ASN A 282 -26.29 7.09 -36.55
C ASN A 282 -25.94 6.38 -35.23
N GLY A 283 -25.89 7.12 -34.12
CA GLY A 283 -25.53 6.59 -32.82
C GLY A 283 -24.03 6.34 -32.65
N ARG A 284 -23.17 6.85 -33.53
CA ARG A 284 -21.71 6.66 -33.49
C ARG A 284 -21.07 7.75 -32.63
N ASP A 285 -20.17 7.33 -31.74
CA ASP A 285 -19.43 8.25 -30.88
C ASP A 285 -18.19 8.84 -31.57
N HIS A 286 -17.94 10.11 -31.32
CA HIS A 286 -16.78 10.87 -31.79
C HIS A 286 -16.12 11.59 -30.62
N PHE A 287 -14.78 11.52 -30.57
CA PHE A 287 -13.96 12.08 -29.49
C PHE A 287 -12.95 13.12 -30.02
N LYS A 288 -13.41 14.01 -30.91
CA LYS A 288 -12.54 15.05 -31.50
C LYS A 288 -11.96 15.93 -30.40
N MET A 289 -10.65 16.24 -30.50
CA MET A 289 -9.93 17.12 -29.59
C MET A 289 -9.75 16.53 -28.15
N HIS A 290 -9.98 15.22 -27.94
CA HIS A 290 -9.78 14.60 -26.63
C HIS A 290 -8.34 14.75 -26.10
N GLY A 291 -7.32 14.77 -26.99
CA GLY A 291 -5.93 14.99 -26.59
C GLY A 291 -5.71 16.35 -25.94
N ILE A 292 -6.29 17.44 -26.52
CA ILE A 292 -6.16 18.80 -25.96
C ILE A 292 -6.93 18.92 -24.64
N ALA A 293 -8.14 18.35 -24.56
CA ALA A 293 -8.90 18.32 -23.31
C ALA A 293 -8.16 17.49 -22.25
N GLY A 294 -7.64 16.32 -22.65
CA GLY A 294 -6.88 15.40 -21.80
C GLY A 294 -5.61 16.01 -21.25
N GLU A 295 -4.86 16.77 -22.05
CA GLU A 295 -3.64 17.49 -21.62
C GLU A 295 -3.93 18.41 -20.43
N LYS A 296 -4.98 19.24 -20.54
CA LYS A 296 -5.37 20.15 -19.45
C LYS A 296 -5.81 19.41 -18.18
N MET A 297 -6.62 18.36 -18.36
CA MET A 297 -7.08 17.53 -17.25
C MET A 297 -5.93 16.77 -16.59
N ALA A 298 -5.05 16.16 -17.38
CA ALA A 298 -3.88 15.45 -16.88
C ALA A 298 -2.95 16.39 -16.08
N ALA A 299 -2.68 17.59 -16.59
CA ALA A 299 -1.88 18.60 -15.88
C ALA A 299 -2.52 19.02 -14.54
N GLN A 300 -3.85 19.08 -14.45
CA GLN A 300 -4.55 19.37 -13.21
C GLN A 300 -4.49 18.20 -12.25
N ILE A 301 -4.76 16.96 -12.69
CA ILE A 301 -4.70 15.74 -11.89
C ILE A 301 -3.30 15.56 -11.31
N LEU A 302 -2.26 15.72 -12.14
CA LEU A 302 -0.89 15.59 -11.68
C LEU A 302 -0.53 16.63 -10.63
N ARG A 303 -0.98 17.88 -10.76
CA ARG A 303 -0.81 18.91 -9.72
C ARG A 303 -1.55 18.55 -8.43
N CYS A 304 -2.80 18.10 -8.52
CA CYS A 304 -3.58 17.68 -7.35
C CYS A 304 -2.96 16.49 -6.61
N LEU A 305 -2.33 15.56 -7.36
CA LEU A 305 -1.58 14.43 -6.79
C LEU A 305 -0.11 14.76 -6.49
N LEU A 306 0.25 16.07 -6.49
CA LEU A 306 1.58 16.59 -6.18
C LEU A 306 2.72 15.98 -7.01
N TYR A 307 2.44 15.64 -8.26
CA TYR A 307 3.49 15.47 -9.26
C TYR A 307 3.97 16.86 -9.67
N THR A 308 4.94 17.41 -8.93
CA THR A 308 5.56 18.68 -9.27
C THR A 308 6.50 18.54 -10.48
N SER A 309 6.78 19.66 -11.16
CA SER A 309 7.55 19.75 -12.40
C SER A 309 9.03 19.33 -12.27
N ASP A 310 9.46 18.89 -11.11
CA ASP A 310 10.83 18.43 -10.85
C ASP A 310 11.00 16.90 -10.94
N ALA A 311 10.00 16.20 -11.48
CA ALA A 311 10.03 14.76 -11.73
C ALA A 311 10.18 14.45 -13.23
#